data_a43e2dfe5f91faa6b11eb0162cc64549
#
_entry.id   a43e2dfe5f91faa6b11eb0162cc64549
#
_cell.length_a   1.000
_cell.length_b   1.000
_cell.length_c   1.000
_cell.angle_alpha   90.00
_cell.angle_beta   90.00
_cell.angle_gamma   90.00
#
_symmetry.space_group_name_H-M   'P 1'
#
loop_
_entity.id
_entity.type
_entity.pdbx_description
1 polymer ?
#
loop_
_entity_poly.entity_id
_entity_poly.type
_entity_poly.pdbx_seq_one_letter_code
_entity_poly.pdbx_strand_id
1 'polypeptide(L)'
;MKYPIGIQDFEDLQRNGYAYVDKTNFVYKLADEGKYYFLSRPRRFGKSLFLSTLEAYFQGKKELFKGLAIYDLETEWKKYPIFHIDLNTANFREKDSLYTVLNDYLTTWESKYGTRESEATLALRFKGVIARAAEKEGCGVVILIDEYDKPILQTLRDPELQAEHRAQLKAFYSVLKTQDRYIKFAFLTGVTKFGKVSVFSDLNNLTDISMDHRYISICGMTEKELLVNFKEGISELAEANGDTEEATIAKLKARYDGYHFEENTVGLYNPFSVLNTLSRLRYKDYWFETGTPTFLVDLLKMHNYRLPDMTKERVSDDVINSVDSQSTNPIPVIYQSGYLTIKGYDERFKKYLLGFPNKEVEEGFLNFLLPLYCSAGDRSAFMVDEFVKDVEAGHVEQFMNRLTAFFADNSYQIAGEAELYFQNALYLIFKIMGFHTQVEIPTSEGRMDVLIQTSDYIYIIECKLDGSAEEALQQIEAKNYAAPFAMDKRTVVKLGINFSSKTRGVESWKHR
;
A
#
# COMPACT_ATOMS: atom_id res chain seq x y z
N MET A 1 -22.48 -14.69 -10.93
CA MET A 1 -22.20 -13.21 -10.94
C MET A 1 -20.99 -12.91 -11.82
N LYS A 2 -20.91 -11.72 -12.51
CA LYS A 2 -19.72 -11.29 -13.26
C LYS A 2 -18.88 -10.35 -12.41
N TYR A 3 -17.66 -10.72 -12.07
CA TYR A 3 -16.75 -9.91 -11.27
C TYR A 3 -15.91 -8.96 -12.14
N PRO A 4 -15.84 -7.64 -11.87
CA PRO A 4 -15.15 -6.65 -12.70
C PRO A 4 -13.62 -6.63 -12.45
N ILE A 5 -12.95 -7.78 -12.62
CA ILE A 5 -11.51 -7.89 -12.38
C ILE A 5 -10.75 -7.15 -13.48
N GLY A 6 -10.06 -6.06 -13.11
CA GLY A 6 -9.29 -5.23 -14.05
C GLY A 6 -10.11 -4.25 -14.87
N ILE A 7 -11.44 -4.18 -14.68
CA ILE A 7 -12.31 -3.22 -15.37
C ILE A 7 -12.31 -1.91 -14.58
N GLN A 8 -11.95 -0.82 -15.24
CA GLN A 8 -11.86 0.52 -14.65
C GLN A 8 -12.84 1.51 -15.30
N ASP A 9 -13.48 1.13 -16.41
CA ASP A 9 -14.46 1.94 -17.10
C ASP A 9 -15.87 1.65 -16.59
N PHE A 10 -16.53 2.68 -16.06
CA PHE A 10 -17.88 2.59 -15.47
C PHE A 10 -18.94 2.25 -16.54
N GLU A 11 -18.83 2.80 -17.74
CA GLU A 11 -19.78 2.53 -18.83
C GLU A 11 -19.68 1.07 -19.27
N ASP A 12 -18.44 0.55 -19.47
CA ASP A 12 -18.24 -0.87 -19.79
C ASP A 12 -18.79 -1.79 -18.70
N LEU A 13 -18.54 -1.43 -17.44
CA LEU A 13 -19.02 -2.17 -16.28
C LEU A 13 -20.55 -2.27 -16.26
N GLN A 14 -21.26 -1.13 -16.43
CA GLN A 14 -22.72 -1.07 -16.39
C GLN A 14 -23.34 -1.78 -17.61
N ARG A 15 -22.84 -1.51 -18.84
CA ARG A 15 -23.38 -2.08 -20.06
C ARG A 15 -23.25 -3.61 -20.13
N ASN A 16 -22.21 -4.16 -19.55
CA ASN A 16 -21.95 -5.59 -19.56
C ASN A 16 -22.46 -6.34 -18.32
N GLY A 17 -23.12 -5.64 -17.39
CA GLY A 17 -23.75 -6.21 -16.22
C GLY A 17 -22.77 -6.85 -15.23
N TYR A 18 -21.62 -6.21 -15.00
CA TYR A 18 -20.70 -6.59 -13.95
C TYR A 18 -21.20 -6.15 -12.58
N ALA A 19 -20.77 -6.84 -11.53
CA ALA A 19 -21.07 -6.43 -10.17
C ALA A 19 -20.47 -5.05 -9.87
N TYR A 20 -21.27 -4.18 -9.28
CA TYR A 20 -20.87 -2.82 -8.90
C TYR A 20 -21.27 -2.52 -7.46
N VAL A 21 -20.30 -2.16 -6.63
CA VAL A 21 -20.57 -1.61 -5.30
C VAL A 21 -20.87 -0.13 -5.46
N ASP A 22 -22.11 0.24 -5.24
CA ASP A 22 -22.59 1.59 -5.51
C ASP A 22 -21.95 2.64 -4.60
N LYS A 23 -21.18 3.54 -5.22
CA LYS A 23 -20.51 4.71 -4.60
C LYS A 23 -21.05 6.04 -5.15
N THR A 24 -22.15 6.00 -5.90
CA THR A 24 -22.63 7.17 -6.63
C THR A 24 -23.22 8.26 -5.73
N ASN A 25 -23.58 7.93 -4.48
CA ASN A 25 -23.92 8.93 -3.47
C ASN A 25 -22.75 9.91 -3.21
N PHE A 26 -21.49 9.42 -3.26
CA PHE A 26 -20.30 10.28 -3.14
C PHE A 26 -20.11 11.15 -4.37
N VAL A 27 -20.45 10.65 -5.57
CA VAL A 27 -20.41 11.45 -6.81
C VAL A 27 -21.34 12.66 -6.67
N TYR A 28 -22.58 12.44 -6.26
CA TYR A 28 -23.55 13.51 -6.04
C TYR A 28 -23.06 14.51 -4.99
N LYS A 29 -22.64 14.00 -3.84
CA LYS A 29 -22.15 14.82 -2.73
C LYS A 29 -20.98 15.71 -3.12
N LEU A 30 -19.97 15.16 -3.83
CA LEU A 30 -18.82 15.93 -4.29
C LEU A 30 -19.20 17.01 -5.30
N ALA A 31 -20.13 16.70 -6.23
CA ALA A 31 -20.58 17.63 -7.26
C ALA A 31 -21.41 18.79 -6.70
N ASP A 32 -22.13 18.55 -5.57
CA ASP A 32 -22.98 19.52 -4.89
C ASP A 32 -22.22 20.37 -3.86
N GLU A 33 -21.38 19.74 -3.00
CA GLU A 33 -20.77 20.40 -1.84
C GLU A 33 -19.50 21.21 -2.16
N GLY A 34 -18.82 20.96 -3.29
CA GLY A 34 -17.55 21.62 -3.54
C GLY A 34 -17.08 21.56 -4.98
N LYS A 35 -15.79 21.89 -5.18
CA LYS A 35 -15.27 22.12 -6.53
C LYS A 35 -13.92 21.44 -6.79
N TYR A 36 -13.00 21.47 -5.85
CA TYR A 36 -11.63 20.97 -6.00
C TYR A 36 -11.35 19.91 -4.96
N TYR A 37 -11.10 18.69 -5.41
CA TYR A 37 -10.87 17.57 -4.50
C TYR A 37 -9.62 16.78 -4.84
N PHE A 38 -8.98 16.28 -3.80
CA PHE A 38 -7.85 15.37 -3.88
C PHE A 38 -8.12 14.10 -3.08
N LEU A 39 -7.85 12.93 -3.67
CA LEU A 39 -7.98 11.63 -3.03
C LEU A 39 -6.72 10.79 -3.23
N SER A 40 -6.07 10.41 -2.13
CA SER A 40 -5.03 9.39 -2.13
C SER A 40 -5.60 8.07 -1.60
N ARG A 41 -5.34 6.99 -2.31
CA ARG A 41 -5.66 5.60 -1.88
C ARG A 41 -4.60 4.65 -2.45
N PRO A 42 -4.34 3.52 -1.80
CA PRO A 42 -3.46 2.48 -2.35
C PRO A 42 -3.88 2.03 -3.74
N ARG A 43 -3.01 1.36 -4.43
CA ARG A 43 -3.33 0.74 -5.73
C ARG A 43 -4.47 -0.26 -5.57
N ARG A 44 -5.28 -0.43 -6.63
CA ARG A 44 -6.37 -1.42 -6.70
C ARG A 44 -7.54 -1.17 -5.74
N PHE A 45 -7.68 0.05 -5.21
CA PHE A 45 -8.80 0.45 -4.35
C PHE A 45 -10.03 0.98 -5.11
N GLY A 46 -9.96 1.09 -6.44
CA GLY A 46 -11.08 1.56 -7.26
C GLY A 46 -11.07 3.06 -7.59
N LYS A 47 -9.92 3.76 -7.44
CA LYS A 47 -9.78 5.20 -7.78
C LYS A 47 -10.17 5.49 -9.23
N SER A 48 -9.58 4.77 -10.19
CA SER A 48 -9.82 4.98 -11.63
C SER A 48 -11.29 4.68 -12.00
N LEU A 49 -11.91 3.65 -11.39
CA LEU A 49 -13.33 3.37 -11.56
C LEU A 49 -14.19 4.52 -11.03
N PHE A 50 -13.86 5.09 -9.87
CA PHE A 50 -14.56 6.24 -9.32
C PHE A 50 -14.40 7.48 -10.21
N LEU A 51 -13.21 7.70 -10.76
CA LEU A 51 -12.98 8.76 -11.76
C LEU A 51 -13.84 8.56 -13.02
N SER A 52 -13.88 7.35 -13.56
CA SER A 52 -14.73 7.01 -14.71
C SER A 52 -16.23 7.19 -14.39
N THR A 53 -16.64 6.92 -13.15
CA THR A 53 -18.02 7.18 -12.68
C THR A 53 -18.31 8.69 -12.66
N LEU A 54 -17.38 9.52 -12.15
CA LEU A 54 -17.48 10.98 -12.21
C LEU A 54 -17.54 11.48 -13.67
N GLU A 55 -16.72 10.92 -14.55
CA GLU A 55 -16.73 11.25 -15.97
C GLU A 55 -18.10 10.97 -16.61
N ALA A 56 -18.63 9.78 -16.42
CA ALA A 56 -19.96 9.40 -16.94
C ALA A 56 -21.08 10.31 -16.41
N TYR A 57 -20.99 10.68 -15.12
CA TYR A 57 -21.94 11.63 -14.49
C TYR A 57 -21.89 13.01 -15.15
N PHE A 58 -20.70 13.61 -15.29
CA PHE A 58 -20.55 14.92 -15.90
C PHE A 58 -20.72 14.90 -17.44
N GLN A 59 -20.70 13.74 -18.08
CA GLN A 59 -21.12 13.54 -19.46
C GLN A 59 -22.67 13.50 -19.60
N GLY A 60 -23.41 13.49 -18.46
CA GLY A 60 -24.86 13.42 -18.44
C GLY A 60 -25.43 12.08 -18.93
N LYS A 61 -24.69 10.97 -18.76
CA LYS A 61 -25.08 9.61 -19.19
C LYS A 61 -26.05 8.97 -18.18
N LYS A 62 -27.22 9.61 -17.97
CA LYS A 62 -28.21 9.22 -16.98
C LYS A 62 -28.58 7.73 -17.00
N GLU A 63 -28.62 7.14 -18.19
CA GLU A 63 -29.01 5.73 -18.40
C GLU A 63 -28.10 4.73 -17.70
N LEU A 64 -26.81 5.08 -17.50
CA LEU A 64 -25.83 4.22 -16.82
C LEU A 64 -26.04 4.15 -15.31
N PHE A 65 -26.77 5.11 -14.75
CA PHE A 65 -26.98 5.24 -13.31
C PHE A 65 -28.31 4.68 -12.84
N LYS A 66 -29.11 4.12 -13.74
CA LYS A 66 -30.42 3.54 -13.40
C LYS A 66 -30.28 2.45 -12.33
N GLY A 67 -31.00 2.64 -11.21
CA GLY A 67 -30.96 1.72 -10.07
C GLY A 67 -29.81 1.97 -9.08
N LEU A 68 -28.98 3.01 -9.30
CA LEU A 68 -27.95 3.47 -8.37
C LEU A 68 -28.44 4.67 -7.56
N ALA A 69 -27.85 4.89 -6.40
CA ALA A 69 -28.29 5.92 -5.43
C ALA A 69 -28.41 7.33 -6.03
N ILE A 70 -27.49 7.74 -6.90
CA ILE A 70 -27.50 9.06 -7.54
C ILE A 70 -28.69 9.28 -8.48
N TYR A 71 -29.30 8.20 -9.00
CA TYR A 71 -30.37 8.32 -9.98
C TYR A 71 -31.58 9.06 -9.45
N ASP A 72 -31.89 8.88 -8.16
CA ASP A 72 -32.98 9.52 -7.47
C ASP A 72 -32.63 10.89 -6.85
N LEU A 73 -31.30 11.14 -6.69
CA LEU A 73 -30.78 12.39 -6.12
C LEU A 73 -30.61 13.47 -7.18
N GLU A 74 -30.16 13.09 -8.39
CA GLU A 74 -29.85 14.02 -9.48
C GLU A 74 -31.02 14.19 -10.43
N THR A 75 -31.40 15.43 -10.68
CA THR A 75 -32.54 15.77 -11.53
C THR A 75 -32.17 16.36 -12.88
N GLU A 76 -31.03 17.07 -12.97
CA GLU A 76 -30.68 17.89 -14.14
C GLU A 76 -29.83 17.17 -15.18
N TRP A 77 -28.93 16.29 -14.75
CA TRP A 77 -28.04 15.50 -15.62
C TRP A 77 -27.35 16.34 -16.70
N LYS A 78 -26.78 17.47 -16.30
CA LYS A 78 -26.09 18.41 -17.19
C LYS A 78 -24.84 17.82 -17.79
N LYS A 79 -24.55 18.17 -19.05
CA LYS A 79 -23.32 17.82 -19.74
C LYS A 79 -22.29 18.94 -19.60
N TYR A 80 -21.05 18.54 -19.36
CA TYR A 80 -19.90 19.44 -19.23
C TYR A 80 -18.76 18.99 -20.13
N PRO A 81 -17.92 19.90 -20.66
CA PRO A 81 -16.67 19.54 -21.28
C PRO A 81 -15.72 18.93 -20.23
N ILE A 82 -15.14 17.77 -20.56
CA ILE A 82 -14.29 17.03 -19.63
C ILE A 82 -12.87 16.97 -20.16
N PHE A 83 -11.92 17.30 -19.31
CA PHE A 83 -10.48 17.15 -19.51
C PHE A 83 -9.98 16.08 -18.56
N HIS A 84 -9.86 14.85 -19.07
CA HIS A 84 -9.39 13.70 -18.31
C HIS A 84 -7.93 13.43 -18.68
N ILE A 85 -7.04 13.40 -17.69
CA ILE A 85 -5.63 13.07 -17.79
C ILE A 85 -5.38 11.82 -16.99
N ASP A 86 -4.92 10.77 -17.63
CA ASP A 86 -4.40 9.56 -16.97
C ASP A 86 -2.88 9.51 -17.18
N LEU A 87 -2.13 9.71 -16.09
CA LEU A 87 -0.67 9.62 -16.11
C LEU A 87 -0.14 8.18 -15.99
N ASN A 88 -1.02 7.17 -16.11
CA ASN A 88 -0.61 5.77 -16.13
C ASN A 88 -0.05 5.31 -17.48
N THR A 89 -0.08 6.16 -18.50
CA THR A 89 0.14 5.82 -19.90
C THR A 89 1.59 5.76 -20.33
N ALA A 90 2.56 6.27 -19.54
CA ALA A 90 3.95 6.41 -19.96
C ALA A 90 4.98 5.92 -18.94
N ASN A 91 6.22 5.71 -19.43
CA ASN A 91 7.40 5.51 -18.62
C ASN A 91 8.08 6.85 -18.34
N PHE A 92 7.91 7.39 -17.14
CA PHE A 92 8.43 8.71 -16.76
C PHE A 92 9.91 8.70 -16.33
N ARG A 93 10.62 7.60 -16.47
CA ARG A 93 12.09 7.54 -16.29
C ARG A 93 12.85 8.11 -17.50
N GLU A 94 12.14 8.36 -18.60
CA GLU A 94 12.71 8.94 -19.80
C GLU A 94 12.54 10.48 -19.78
N LYS A 95 13.57 11.18 -20.20
CA LYS A 95 13.53 12.63 -20.35
C LYS A 95 12.41 13.04 -21.31
N ASP A 96 11.80 14.18 -21.08
CA ASP A 96 10.70 14.74 -21.86
C ASP A 96 9.41 13.88 -21.92
N SER A 97 9.35 12.74 -21.23
CA SER A 97 8.18 11.85 -21.26
C SER A 97 6.92 12.53 -20.71
N LEU A 98 7.03 13.26 -19.61
CA LEU A 98 5.92 14.02 -19.03
C LEU A 98 5.45 15.13 -19.98
N TYR A 99 6.40 15.87 -20.56
CA TYR A 99 6.08 16.88 -21.56
C TYR A 99 5.30 16.28 -22.73
N THR A 100 5.75 15.15 -23.27
CA THR A 100 5.12 14.46 -24.41
C THR A 100 3.68 14.06 -24.07
N VAL A 101 3.44 13.46 -22.90
CA VAL A 101 2.09 13.05 -22.49
C VAL A 101 1.16 14.26 -22.33
N LEU A 102 1.58 15.30 -21.63
CA LEU A 102 0.76 16.50 -21.44
C LEU A 102 0.52 17.23 -22.77
N ASN A 103 1.52 17.25 -23.66
CA ASN A 103 1.39 17.83 -24.99
C ASN A 103 0.36 17.09 -25.85
N ASP A 104 0.31 15.76 -25.79
CA ASP A 104 -0.66 14.94 -26.52
C ASP A 104 -2.11 15.25 -26.10
N TYR A 105 -2.38 15.29 -24.78
CA TYR A 105 -3.67 15.70 -24.24
C TYR A 105 -4.06 17.10 -24.70
N LEU A 106 -3.16 18.08 -24.61
CA LEU A 106 -3.43 19.44 -25.03
C LEU A 106 -3.73 19.51 -26.53
N THR A 107 -2.95 18.85 -27.37
CA THR A 107 -3.16 18.82 -28.81
C THR A 107 -4.53 18.24 -29.17
N THR A 108 -4.95 17.19 -28.47
CA THR A 108 -6.27 16.60 -28.64
C THR A 108 -7.39 17.59 -28.31
N TRP A 109 -7.29 18.30 -27.18
CA TRP A 109 -8.32 19.30 -26.80
C TRP A 109 -8.28 20.56 -27.67
N GLU A 110 -7.10 20.99 -28.07
CA GLU A 110 -6.93 22.13 -28.97
C GLU A 110 -7.50 21.87 -30.35
N SER A 111 -7.49 20.63 -30.83
CA SER A 111 -8.15 20.26 -32.09
C SER A 111 -9.65 20.57 -32.06
N LYS A 112 -10.29 20.49 -30.88
CA LYS A 112 -11.72 20.79 -30.68
C LYS A 112 -11.98 22.26 -30.33
N TYR A 113 -11.09 22.88 -29.54
CA TYR A 113 -11.33 24.20 -28.94
C TYR A 113 -10.42 25.32 -29.48
N GLY A 114 -9.47 24.97 -30.37
CA GLY A 114 -8.55 25.90 -30.98
C GLY A 114 -7.32 26.23 -30.14
N THR A 115 -6.39 26.99 -30.74
CA THR A 115 -5.11 27.44 -30.15
C THR A 115 -4.92 28.93 -30.31
N ARG A 116 -3.93 29.52 -29.61
CA ARG A 116 -3.42 30.88 -29.83
C ARG A 116 -1.90 30.87 -29.91
N GLU A 117 -1.31 31.64 -30.83
CA GLU A 117 0.16 31.72 -30.99
C GLU A 117 0.92 32.15 -29.73
N SER A 118 0.27 32.92 -28.84
CA SER A 118 0.84 33.37 -27.58
C SER A 118 0.95 32.28 -26.51
N GLU A 119 0.38 31.09 -26.74
CA GLU A 119 0.35 29.98 -25.78
C GLU A 119 1.62 29.09 -25.93
N ALA A 120 2.80 29.66 -25.57
CA ALA A 120 4.09 29.02 -25.81
C ALA A 120 4.46 27.87 -24.85
N THR A 121 3.76 27.71 -23.72
CA THR A 121 4.06 26.69 -22.73
C THR A 121 2.86 25.79 -22.46
N LEU A 122 3.08 24.56 -21.95
CA LEU A 122 1.99 23.64 -21.59
C LEU A 122 0.97 24.30 -20.65
N ALA A 123 1.44 25.06 -19.66
CA ALA A 123 0.55 25.76 -18.72
C ALA A 123 -0.30 26.85 -19.42
N LEU A 124 0.28 27.62 -20.33
CA LEU A 124 -0.46 28.65 -21.09
C LEU A 124 -1.45 28.00 -22.07
N ARG A 125 -1.09 26.91 -22.73
CA ARG A 125 -1.98 26.15 -23.59
C ARG A 125 -3.16 25.57 -22.81
N PHE A 126 -2.88 24.97 -21.63
CA PHE A 126 -3.91 24.44 -20.75
C PHE A 126 -4.85 25.53 -20.25
N LYS A 127 -4.29 26.67 -19.84
CA LYS A 127 -5.07 27.86 -19.50
C LYS A 127 -6.01 28.31 -20.62
N GLY A 128 -5.48 28.41 -21.84
CA GLY A 128 -6.25 28.86 -22.99
C GLY A 128 -7.33 27.90 -23.41
N VAL A 129 -7.05 26.60 -23.45
CA VAL A 129 -8.03 25.59 -23.87
C VAL A 129 -9.18 25.45 -22.87
N ILE A 130 -8.92 25.58 -21.54
CA ILE A 130 -9.98 25.64 -20.50
C ILE A 130 -10.93 26.82 -20.77
N ALA A 131 -10.40 28.01 -20.96
CA ALA A 131 -11.22 29.20 -21.20
C ALA A 131 -12.06 29.07 -22.48
N ARG A 132 -11.45 28.65 -23.60
CA ARG A 132 -12.17 28.46 -24.87
C ARG A 132 -13.23 27.38 -24.82
N ALA A 133 -12.95 26.29 -24.10
CA ALA A 133 -13.95 25.22 -23.92
C ALA A 133 -15.15 25.72 -23.12
N ALA A 134 -14.91 26.42 -22.01
CA ALA A 134 -15.99 26.98 -21.20
C ALA A 134 -16.83 28.03 -21.97
N GLU A 135 -16.17 28.91 -22.73
CA GLU A 135 -16.86 29.91 -23.57
C GLU A 135 -17.67 29.26 -24.68
N LYS A 136 -17.13 28.25 -25.36
CA LYS A 136 -17.79 27.56 -26.48
C LYS A 136 -19.00 26.72 -26.03
N GLU A 137 -18.89 26.02 -24.92
CA GLU A 137 -19.94 25.14 -24.39
C GLU A 137 -20.94 25.90 -23.46
N GLY A 138 -20.62 27.14 -23.08
CA GLY A 138 -21.49 27.97 -22.22
C GLY A 138 -21.57 27.48 -20.76
N CYS A 139 -20.64 26.65 -20.33
CA CYS A 139 -20.58 26.09 -18.96
C CYS A 139 -19.15 25.83 -18.53
N GLY A 140 -18.94 25.63 -17.22
CA GLY A 140 -17.62 25.35 -16.68
C GLY A 140 -17.07 23.97 -17.12
N VAL A 141 -15.74 23.84 -17.16
CA VAL A 141 -15.02 22.60 -17.53
C VAL A 141 -14.88 21.68 -16.33
N VAL A 142 -14.96 20.38 -16.53
CA VAL A 142 -14.61 19.35 -15.54
C VAL A 142 -13.20 18.83 -15.83
N ILE A 143 -12.37 18.76 -14.78
CA ILE A 143 -10.97 18.30 -14.88
C ILE A 143 -10.80 17.08 -13.99
N LEU A 144 -10.41 15.96 -14.59
CA LEU A 144 -10.16 14.69 -13.91
C LEU A 144 -8.72 14.27 -14.14
N ILE A 145 -7.98 13.99 -13.06
CA ILE A 145 -6.57 13.60 -13.14
C ILE A 145 -6.34 12.32 -12.35
N ASP A 146 -5.94 11.26 -13.02
CA ASP A 146 -5.57 9.98 -12.41
C ASP A 146 -4.06 9.81 -12.32
N GLU A 147 -3.59 9.16 -11.22
CA GLU A 147 -2.19 8.82 -10.96
C GLU A 147 -1.22 10.04 -11.05
N TYR A 148 -1.65 11.21 -10.52
CA TYR A 148 -0.92 12.48 -10.62
C TYR A 148 0.54 12.40 -10.15
N ASP A 149 0.84 11.49 -9.23
CA ASP A 149 2.11 11.32 -8.55
C ASP A 149 3.06 10.33 -9.26
N LYS A 150 2.59 9.61 -10.27
CA LYS A 150 3.37 8.58 -10.96
C LYS A 150 4.68 9.11 -11.58
N PRO A 151 4.73 10.29 -12.23
CA PRO A 151 5.98 10.85 -12.75
C PRO A 151 7.04 11.03 -11.66
N ILE A 152 6.63 11.45 -10.46
CA ILE A 152 7.53 11.69 -9.33
C ILE A 152 7.95 10.36 -8.68
N LEU A 153 7.02 9.40 -8.53
CA LEU A 153 7.32 8.09 -7.95
C LEU A 153 8.28 7.27 -8.81
N GLN A 154 8.20 7.37 -10.11
CA GLN A 154 9.09 6.65 -11.02
C GLN A 154 10.50 7.23 -11.09
N THR A 155 10.70 8.48 -10.67
CA THR A 155 11.99 9.19 -10.74
C THR A 155 12.66 9.38 -9.38
N LEU A 156 12.26 8.61 -8.35
CA LEU A 156 12.85 8.70 -7.00
C LEU A 156 14.38 8.48 -6.96
N ARG A 157 14.93 7.72 -7.94
CA ARG A 157 16.38 7.46 -8.06
C ARG A 157 17.12 8.48 -8.92
N ASP A 158 16.40 9.43 -9.54
CA ASP A 158 16.95 10.49 -10.39
C ASP A 158 16.45 11.85 -9.89
N PRO A 159 17.18 12.48 -8.95
CA PRO A 159 16.74 13.72 -8.33
C PRO A 159 16.59 14.91 -9.32
N GLU A 160 17.39 14.92 -10.40
CA GLU A 160 17.33 15.99 -11.41
C GLU A 160 16.06 15.86 -12.25
N LEU A 161 15.79 14.68 -12.78
CA LEU A 161 14.58 14.41 -13.55
C LEU A 161 13.31 14.53 -12.69
N GLN A 162 13.39 14.11 -11.42
CA GLN A 162 12.30 14.29 -10.47
C GLN A 162 11.98 15.77 -10.23
N ALA A 163 13.02 16.61 -10.07
CA ALA A 163 12.84 18.05 -9.90
C ALA A 163 12.22 18.70 -11.14
N GLU A 164 12.64 18.27 -12.33
CA GLU A 164 12.04 18.70 -13.61
C GLU A 164 10.55 18.34 -13.69
N HIS A 165 10.19 17.08 -13.48
CA HIS A 165 8.78 16.65 -13.48
C HIS A 165 7.95 17.40 -12.44
N ARG A 166 8.48 17.63 -11.26
CA ARG A 166 7.82 18.39 -10.20
C ARG A 166 7.55 19.82 -10.63
N ALA A 167 8.52 20.49 -11.24
CA ALA A 167 8.37 21.85 -11.75
C ALA A 167 7.32 21.92 -12.86
N GLN A 168 7.32 20.97 -13.80
CA GLN A 168 6.32 20.89 -14.87
C GLN A 168 4.91 20.67 -14.33
N LEU A 169 4.71 19.71 -13.41
CA LEU A 169 3.41 19.43 -12.79
C LEU A 169 2.92 20.63 -11.98
N LYS A 170 3.80 21.27 -11.20
CA LYS A 170 3.46 22.47 -10.44
C LYS A 170 2.96 23.60 -11.35
N ALA A 171 3.68 23.90 -12.43
CA ALA A 171 3.28 24.91 -13.40
C ALA A 171 1.95 24.55 -14.09
N PHE A 172 1.75 23.29 -14.44
CA PHE A 172 0.55 22.82 -15.09
C PHE A 172 -0.68 22.89 -14.17
N TYR A 173 -0.57 22.41 -12.93
CA TYR A 173 -1.69 22.41 -11.99
C TYR A 173 -2.01 23.81 -11.41
N SER A 174 -1.06 24.74 -11.38
CA SER A 174 -1.31 26.12 -10.95
C SER A 174 -2.38 26.82 -11.79
N VAL A 175 -2.60 26.36 -13.02
CA VAL A 175 -3.67 26.80 -13.92
C VAL A 175 -5.05 26.61 -13.31
N LEU A 176 -5.27 25.56 -12.52
CA LEU A 176 -6.56 25.28 -11.88
C LEU A 176 -7.02 26.45 -11.00
N LYS A 177 -6.10 27.10 -10.28
CA LYS A 177 -6.40 28.27 -9.47
C LYS A 177 -6.67 29.50 -10.30
N THR A 178 -5.87 29.74 -11.33
CA THR A 178 -5.99 30.96 -12.15
C THR A 178 -7.19 30.93 -13.10
N GLN A 179 -7.73 29.72 -13.38
CA GLN A 179 -8.90 29.52 -14.25
C GLN A 179 -10.18 29.14 -13.47
N ASP A 180 -10.23 29.47 -12.18
CA ASP A 180 -11.34 29.10 -11.28
C ASP A 180 -12.72 29.40 -11.87
N ARG A 181 -12.91 30.58 -12.48
CA ARG A 181 -14.20 30.98 -13.07
C ARG A 181 -14.70 30.11 -14.22
N TYR A 182 -13.79 29.38 -14.89
CA TYR A 182 -14.10 28.50 -16.02
C TYR A 182 -14.20 27.03 -15.64
N ILE A 183 -13.85 26.68 -14.40
CA ILE A 183 -13.87 25.30 -13.94
C ILE A 183 -15.13 25.05 -13.13
N LYS A 184 -15.90 24.03 -13.47
CA LYS A 184 -17.05 23.53 -12.69
C LYS A 184 -16.59 22.62 -11.54
N PHE A 185 -15.64 21.72 -11.84
CA PHE A 185 -15.22 20.67 -10.92
C PHE A 185 -13.82 20.17 -11.27
N ALA A 186 -13.03 19.82 -10.28
CA ALA A 186 -11.73 19.17 -10.48
C ALA A 186 -11.52 18.09 -9.43
N PHE A 187 -11.09 16.89 -9.87
CA PHE A 187 -10.80 15.78 -9.00
C PHE A 187 -9.46 15.14 -9.38
N LEU A 188 -8.55 15.09 -8.42
CA LEU A 188 -7.20 14.54 -8.60
C LEU A 188 -7.03 13.30 -7.75
N THR A 189 -6.47 12.23 -8.33
CA THR A 189 -6.14 11.01 -7.58
C THR A 189 -4.68 10.62 -7.73
N GLY A 190 -4.20 9.89 -6.71
CA GLY A 190 -2.88 9.28 -6.70
C GLY A 190 -2.74 8.23 -5.60
N VAL A 191 -1.54 7.69 -5.50
CA VAL A 191 -1.16 6.78 -4.41
C VAL A 191 -0.60 7.57 -3.23
N THR A 192 0.28 8.53 -3.49
CA THR A 192 1.00 9.30 -2.48
C THR A 192 0.55 10.76 -2.44
N LYS A 193 0.77 11.38 -1.28
CA LYS A 193 0.61 12.82 -1.08
C LYS A 193 2.00 13.45 -1.07
N PHE A 194 2.47 13.93 -2.21
CA PHE A 194 3.65 14.78 -2.21
C PHE A 194 3.29 16.10 -1.54
N GLY A 195 4.03 16.44 -0.50
CA GLY A 195 3.72 17.52 0.44
C GLY A 195 3.22 18.81 -0.24
N LYS A 196 2.33 19.50 0.45
CA LYS A 196 1.71 20.77 0.00
C LYS A 196 2.71 21.77 -0.58
N VAL A 197 3.99 21.66 -0.18
CA VAL A 197 5.09 22.55 -0.62
C VAL A 197 5.62 22.19 -2.01
N SER A 198 5.39 20.96 -2.53
CA SER A 198 6.09 20.55 -3.76
C SER A 198 5.29 20.74 -5.05
N VAL A 199 4.08 20.15 -5.17
CA VAL A 199 3.27 20.18 -6.40
C VAL A 199 2.03 21.06 -6.26
N PHE A 200 1.43 21.04 -5.08
CA PHE A 200 0.17 21.74 -4.79
C PHE A 200 0.33 23.00 -3.92
N SER A 201 1.56 23.50 -3.73
CA SER A 201 1.80 24.71 -2.90
C SER A 201 0.96 25.92 -3.32
N ASP A 202 0.64 26.01 -4.60
CA ASP A 202 -0.14 27.10 -5.17
C ASP A 202 -1.65 26.83 -5.21
N LEU A 203 -2.07 25.57 -4.91
CA LEU A 203 -3.47 25.11 -4.90
C LEU A 203 -4.03 25.02 -3.47
N ASN A 204 -4.13 26.15 -2.79
CA ASN A 204 -4.67 26.24 -1.43
C ASN A 204 -6.20 26.02 -1.35
N ASN A 205 -6.88 25.93 -2.49
CA ASN A 205 -8.31 25.65 -2.63
C ASN A 205 -8.62 24.14 -2.83
N LEU A 206 -7.60 23.29 -2.86
CA LEU A 206 -7.75 21.83 -3.03
C LEU A 206 -8.14 21.19 -1.68
N THR A 207 -9.32 20.59 -1.62
CA THR A 207 -9.82 19.86 -0.46
C THR A 207 -9.30 18.43 -0.49
N ASP A 208 -8.40 18.09 0.43
CA ASP A 208 -7.92 16.72 0.61
C ASP A 208 -8.97 15.91 1.40
N ILE A 209 -9.58 14.94 0.74
CA ILE A 209 -10.60 14.05 1.32
C ILE A 209 -10.06 12.67 1.72
N SER A 210 -8.74 12.48 1.66
CA SER A 210 -8.13 11.16 1.87
C SER A 210 -8.30 10.64 3.30
N MET A 211 -8.29 11.54 4.30
CA MET A 211 -8.49 11.22 5.72
C MET A 211 -9.78 11.86 6.28
N ASP A 212 -10.68 12.31 5.42
CA ASP A 212 -11.96 12.89 5.85
C ASP A 212 -12.96 11.78 6.12
N HIS A 213 -13.43 11.68 7.38
CA HIS A 213 -14.39 10.65 7.83
C HIS A 213 -15.65 10.55 6.95
N ARG A 214 -16.06 11.65 6.30
CA ARG A 214 -17.23 11.70 5.41
C ARG A 214 -17.03 10.93 4.11
N TYR A 215 -15.77 10.64 3.72
CA TYR A 215 -15.36 10.06 2.44
C TYR A 215 -14.52 8.78 2.59
N ILE A 216 -14.43 8.20 3.79
CA ILE A 216 -13.58 7.03 4.04
C ILE A 216 -13.92 5.88 3.09
N SER A 217 -15.19 5.59 2.88
CA SER A 217 -15.65 4.47 2.03
C SER A 217 -15.89 4.84 0.56
N ILE A 218 -15.39 6.00 0.11
CA ILE A 218 -15.50 6.42 -1.31
C ILE A 218 -14.83 5.44 -2.28
N CYS A 219 -13.74 4.84 -1.85
CA CYS A 219 -13.04 3.73 -2.49
C CYS A 219 -12.84 2.61 -1.47
N GLY A 220 -12.61 1.39 -1.94
CA GLY A 220 -12.58 0.21 -1.09
C GLY A 220 -13.99 -0.37 -0.89
N MET A 221 -14.09 -1.39 -0.03
CA MET A 221 -15.34 -2.09 0.24
C MET A 221 -15.51 -2.26 1.75
N THR A 222 -16.66 -1.86 2.29
CA THR A 222 -17.01 -2.13 3.68
C THR A 222 -17.52 -3.57 3.83
N GLU A 223 -17.49 -4.12 5.05
CA GLU A 223 -18.05 -5.45 5.34
C GLU A 223 -19.54 -5.52 4.95
N LYS A 224 -20.30 -4.47 5.25
CA LYS A 224 -21.73 -4.38 4.87
C LYS A 224 -21.91 -4.48 3.35
N GLU A 225 -21.11 -3.74 2.58
CA GLU A 225 -21.15 -3.79 1.11
C GLU A 225 -20.75 -5.16 0.57
N LEU A 226 -19.75 -5.81 1.16
CA LEU A 226 -19.36 -7.17 0.82
C LEU A 226 -20.53 -8.16 1.01
N LEU A 227 -21.14 -8.15 2.20
CA LEU A 227 -22.20 -9.08 2.56
C LEU A 227 -23.48 -8.87 1.73
N VAL A 228 -23.80 -7.62 1.37
CA VAL A 228 -24.99 -7.31 0.57
C VAL A 228 -24.78 -7.66 -0.90
N ASN A 229 -23.65 -7.29 -1.48
CA ASN A 229 -23.45 -7.37 -2.93
C ASN A 229 -22.92 -8.75 -3.38
N PHE A 230 -22.26 -9.52 -2.49
CA PHE A 230 -21.53 -10.73 -2.87
C PHE A 230 -21.93 -11.99 -2.08
N LYS A 231 -23.14 -12.01 -1.52
CA LYS A 231 -23.65 -13.13 -0.70
C LYS A 231 -23.51 -14.49 -1.41
N GLU A 232 -23.95 -14.57 -2.68
CA GLU A 232 -23.85 -15.80 -3.48
C GLU A 232 -22.40 -16.24 -3.65
N GLY A 233 -21.49 -15.31 -3.97
CA GLY A 233 -20.06 -15.62 -4.12
C GLY A 233 -19.40 -16.06 -2.81
N ILE A 234 -19.86 -15.57 -1.66
CA ILE A 234 -19.39 -16.03 -0.35
C ILE A 234 -19.85 -17.48 -0.10
N SER A 235 -21.11 -17.82 -0.42
CA SER A 235 -21.63 -19.18 -0.30
C SER A 235 -20.87 -20.15 -1.23
N GLU A 236 -20.62 -19.76 -2.50
CA GLU A 236 -19.84 -20.54 -3.45
C GLU A 236 -18.38 -20.76 -2.96
N LEU A 237 -17.76 -19.73 -2.39
CA LEU A 237 -16.42 -19.81 -1.82
C LEU A 237 -16.38 -20.74 -0.60
N ALA A 238 -17.41 -20.69 0.26
CA ALA A 238 -17.52 -21.55 1.43
C ALA A 238 -17.62 -23.03 1.01
N GLU A 239 -18.51 -23.34 0.07
CA GLU A 239 -18.68 -24.69 -0.48
C GLU A 239 -17.39 -25.23 -1.10
N ALA A 240 -16.72 -24.43 -1.94
CA ALA A 240 -15.49 -24.82 -2.62
C ALA A 240 -14.32 -25.12 -1.66
N ASN A 241 -14.31 -24.53 -0.47
CA ASN A 241 -13.26 -24.74 0.54
C ASN A 241 -13.69 -25.63 1.71
N GLY A 242 -14.91 -26.15 1.72
CA GLY A 242 -15.45 -26.98 2.80
C GLY A 242 -15.65 -26.21 4.12
N ASP A 243 -15.90 -24.92 4.04
CA ASP A 243 -16.10 -24.01 5.17
C ASP A 243 -17.59 -23.70 5.40
N THR A 244 -17.92 -23.16 6.58
CA THR A 244 -19.20 -22.46 6.76
C THR A 244 -19.10 -21.03 6.22
N GLU A 245 -20.25 -20.38 5.95
CA GLU A 245 -20.26 -18.96 5.52
C GLU A 245 -19.59 -18.07 6.56
N GLU A 246 -19.83 -18.30 7.88
CA GLU A 246 -19.22 -17.54 8.95
C GLU A 246 -17.69 -17.71 8.97
N ALA A 247 -17.19 -18.93 8.78
CA ALA A 247 -15.75 -19.18 8.70
C ALA A 247 -15.13 -18.51 7.45
N THR A 248 -15.85 -18.52 6.33
CA THR A 248 -15.45 -17.86 5.09
C THR A 248 -15.38 -16.35 5.26
N ILE A 249 -16.38 -15.73 5.88
CA ILE A 249 -16.38 -14.28 6.19
C ILE A 249 -15.22 -13.93 7.11
N ALA A 250 -14.98 -14.74 8.16
CA ALA A 250 -13.85 -14.53 9.07
C ALA A 250 -12.49 -14.63 8.34
N LYS A 251 -12.33 -15.59 7.41
CA LYS A 251 -11.14 -15.73 6.59
C LYS A 251 -10.95 -14.54 5.63
N LEU A 252 -12.01 -14.11 4.94
CA LEU A 252 -11.98 -12.91 4.09
C LEU A 252 -11.58 -11.69 4.88
N LYS A 253 -12.15 -11.51 6.08
CA LYS A 253 -11.84 -10.40 6.98
C LYS A 253 -10.38 -10.41 7.41
N ALA A 254 -9.90 -11.51 7.94
CA ALA A 254 -8.51 -11.64 8.39
C ALA A 254 -7.50 -11.40 7.27
N ARG A 255 -7.84 -11.77 6.03
CA ARG A 255 -6.91 -11.74 4.91
C ARG A 255 -6.94 -10.44 4.10
N TYR A 256 -8.12 -9.78 3.95
CA TYR A 256 -8.28 -8.68 3.00
C TYR A 256 -8.90 -7.40 3.57
N ASP A 257 -9.42 -7.42 4.81
CA ASP A 257 -9.95 -6.26 5.52
C ASP A 257 -8.84 -5.51 6.26
N GLY A 258 -9.21 -4.44 6.97
CA GLY A 258 -8.37 -3.78 7.97
C GLY A 258 -7.62 -2.56 7.47
N TYR A 259 -7.92 -2.04 6.28
CA TYR A 259 -7.44 -0.73 5.89
C TYR A 259 -8.24 0.37 6.58
N HIS A 260 -7.55 1.21 7.34
CA HIS A 260 -8.08 2.39 8.00
C HIS A 260 -7.33 3.63 7.52
N PHE A 261 -8.06 4.60 7.00
CA PHE A 261 -7.51 5.86 6.50
C PHE A 261 -7.70 7.02 7.47
N GLU A 262 -8.41 6.79 8.58
CA GLU A 262 -8.58 7.68 9.70
C GLU A 262 -8.80 6.86 10.98
N GLU A 263 -8.57 7.47 12.15
CA GLU A 263 -8.83 6.83 13.42
C GLU A 263 -10.33 6.56 13.66
N ASN A 264 -10.62 5.51 14.41
CA ASN A 264 -12.00 5.14 14.81
C ASN A 264 -12.97 4.88 13.66
N THR A 265 -12.45 4.54 12.47
CA THR A 265 -13.28 4.19 11.30
C THR A 265 -13.42 2.69 11.13
N VAL A 266 -14.41 2.28 10.33
CA VAL A 266 -14.56 0.87 9.93
C VAL A 266 -13.40 0.44 9.04
N GLY A 267 -12.97 -0.81 9.15
CA GLY A 267 -12.02 -1.41 8.22
C GLY A 267 -12.58 -1.51 6.82
N LEU A 268 -11.71 -1.38 5.83
CA LEU A 268 -12.06 -1.53 4.43
C LEU A 268 -11.31 -2.71 3.83
N TYR A 269 -12.04 -3.53 3.08
CA TYR A 269 -11.47 -4.57 2.25
C TYR A 269 -10.81 -4.00 1.00
N ASN A 270 -9.73 -4.63 0.56
CA ASN A 270 -9.20 -4.39 -0.77
C ASN A 270 -10.11 -5.04 -1.82
N PRO A 271 -10.76 -4.26 -2.71
CA PRO A 271 -11.73 -4.82 -3.66
C PRO A 271 -11.10 -5.81 -4.63
N PHE A 272 -9.87 -5.56 -5.07
CA PHE A 272 -9.18 -6.40 -6.05
C PHE A 272 -8.93 -7.82 -5.50
N SER A 273 -8.46 -7.94 -4.26
CA SER A 273 -8.22 -9.24 -3.62
C SER A 273 -9.52 -10.00 -3.36
N VAL A 274 -10.54 -9.30 -2.86
CA VAL A 274 -11.86 -9.90 -2.62
C VAL A 274 -12.47 -10.42 -3.92
N LEU A 275 -12.54 -9.61 -4.98
CA LEU A 275 -13.15 -9.99 -6.25
C LEU A 275 -12.40 -11.16 -6.91
N ASN A 276 -11.06 -11.19 -6.86
CA ASN A 276 -10.29 -12.32 -7.35
C ASN A 276 -10.54 -13.58 -6.54
N THR A 277 -10.63 -13.50 -5.21
CA THR A 277 -10.92 -14.64 -4.33
C THR A 277 -12.29 -15.23 -4.64
N LEU A 278 -13.33 -14.40 -4.74
CA LEU A 278 -14.68 -14.84 -5.07
C LEU A 278 -14.77 -15.41 -6.48
N SER A 279 -14.11 -14.79 -7.46
CA SER A 279 -14.11 -15.28 -8.84
C SER A 279 -13.37 -16.59 -9.04
N ARG A 280 -12.29 -16.83 -8.30
CA ARG A 280 -11.44 -18.01 -8.44
C ARG A 280 -11.69 -19.07 -7.37
N LEU A 281 -12.58 -18.79 -6.42
CA LEU A 281 -12.91 -19.61 -5.26
C LEU A 281 -11.68 -20.08 -4.48
N ARG A 282 -10.65 -19.20 -4.40
CA ARG A 282 -9.37 -19.53 -3.79
C ARG A 282 -8.74 -18.31 -3.13
N TYR A 283 -8.25 -18.48 -1.88
CA TYR A 283 -7.48 -17.46 -1.16
C TYR A 283 -6.04 -17.40 -1.68
N LYS A 284 -5.55 -16.19 -2.03
CA LYS A 284 -4.18 -15.90 -2.45
C LYS A 284 -3.83 -14.44 -2.16
N ASP A 285 -2.57 -14.06 -2.35
CA ASP A 285 -2.04 -12.70 -2.18
C ASP A 285 -2.16 -11.88 -3.48
N TYR A 286 -3.40 -11.74 -3.98
CA TYR A 286 -3.69 -11.15 -5.29
C TYR A 286 -3.23 -9.70 -5.44
N TRP A 287 -3.39 -8.88 -4.39
CA TRP A 287 -2.96 -7.50 -4.43
C TRP A 287 -1.45 -7.40 -4.55
N PHE A 288 -0.73 -8.22 -3.80
CA PHE A 288 0.72 -8.23 -3.77
C PHE A 288 1.32 -8.69 -5.11
N GLU A 289 0.70 -9.67 -5.77
CA GLU A 289 1.12 -10.17 -7.10
C GLU A 289 1.08 -9.08 -8.19
N THR A 290 0.29 -8.01 -8.03
CA THR A 290 0.09 -6.98 -9.09
C THR A 290 1.14 -5.88 -9.13
N GLY A 291 2.08 -5.83 -8.22
CA GLY A 291 3.10 -4.80 -8.23
C GLY A 291 4.12 -4.95 -7.11
N THR A 292 5.26 -5.49 -7.45
CA THR A 292 6.42 -5.54 -6.55
C THR A 292 6.84 -4.12 -6.16
N PRO A 293 6.94 -3.82 -4.87
CA PRO A 293 7.29 -2.49 -4.39
C PRO A 293 8.81 -2.25 -4.44
N THR A 294 9.43 -2.45 -5.61
CA THR A 294 10.89 -2.31 -5.75
C THR A 294 11.40 -0.97 -5.23
N PHE A 295 10.63 0.10 -5.42
CA PHE A 295 10.98 1.42 -4.89
C PHE A 295 10.97 1.48 -3.35
N LEU A 296 10.12 0.69 -2.67
CA LEU A 296 10.11 0.63 -1.19
C LEU A 296 11.37 -0.04 -0.66
N VAL A 297 11.83 -1.08 -1.34
CA VAL A 297 13.11 -1.73 -1.00
C VAL A 297 14.25 -0.75 -1.07
N ASP A 298 14.26 0.04 -2.14
CA ASP A 298 15.28 1.08 -2.31
C ASP A 298 15.24 2.09 -1.18
N LEU A 299 14.04 2.55 -0.80
CA LEU A 299 13.88 3.45 0.34
C LEU A 299 14.34 2.82 1.66
N LEU A 300 13.95 1.59 1.94
CA LEU A 300 14.37 0.88 3.16
C LEU A 300 15.90 0.71 3.23
N LYS A 301 16.55 0.39 2.08
CA LYS A 301 18.00 0.26 1.98
C LYS A 301 18.71 1.62 2.09
N MET A 302 18.22 2.63 1.38
CA MET A 302 18.82 3.99 1.41
C MET A 302 18.83 4.61 2.81
N HIS A 303 17.83 4.28 3.62
CA HIS A 303 17.67 4.82 4.98
C HIS A 303 18.15 3.87 6.07
N ASN A 304 18.74 2.72 5.74
CA ASN A 304 19.15 1.70 6.71
C ASN A 304 18.04 1.42 7.74
N TYR A 305 16.81 1.22 7.24
CA TYR A 305 15.63 1.14 8.09
C TYR A 305 15.59 -0.17 8.89
N ARG A 306 15.27 -0.09 10.19
CA ARG A 306 15.13 -1.23 11.07
C ARG A 306 13.71 -1.81 10.96
N LEU A 307 13.55 -2.96 10.29
CA LEU A 307 12.25 -3.59 10.02
C LEU A 307 11.40 -3.88 11.26
N PRO A 308 11.97 -4.30 12.42
CA PRO A 308 11.20 -4.49 13.66
C PRO A 308 10.45 -3.25 14.16
N ASP A 309 10.87 -2.05 13.75
CA ASP A 309 10.26 -0.81 14.20
C ASP A 309 9.05 -0.40 13.34
N MET A 310 8.91 -0.98 12.15
CA MET A 310 7.87 -0.63 11.18
C MET A 310 6.44 -0.63 11.74
N THR A 311 6.11 -1.60 12.58
CA THR A 311 4.79 -1.73 13.22
C THR A 311 4.70 -1.10 14.61
N LYS A 312 5.75 -0.41 15.05
CA LYS A 312 5.82 0.33 16.32
C LYS A 312 5.87 1.83 16.13
N GLU A 313 5.99 2.26 14.89
CA GLU A 313 6.09 3.68 14.55
C GLU A 313 4.85 4.44 15.00
N ARG A 314 5.13 5.57 15.65
CA ARG A 314 4.14 6.56 16.05
C ARG A 314 4.41 7.84 15.28
N VAL A 315 3.59 8.13 14.30
CA VAL A 315 3.78 9.25 13.39
C VAL A 315 2.76 10.36 13.63
N SER A 316 3.20 11.61 13.49
CA SER A 316 2.29 12.76 13.54
C SER A 316 1.54 12.92 12.21
N ASP A 317 0.50 13.75 12.23
CA ASP A 317 -0.28 14.08 11.04
C ASP A 317 0.58 14.65 9.90
N ASP A 318 1.52 15.53 10.23
CA ASP A 318 2.43 16.11 9.25
C ASP A 318 3.30 15.06 8.56
N VAL A 319 3.76 14.04 9.30
CA VAL A 319 4.58 12.95 8.76
C VAL A 319 3.76 12.04 7.88
N ILE A 320 2.56 11.61 8.33
CA ILE A 320 1.73 10.67 7.58
C ILE A 320 1.17 11.28 6.28
N ASN A 321 0.98 12.60 6.26
CA ASN A 321 0.42 13.36 5.15
C ASN A 321 1.46 13.97 4.20
N SER A 322 2.77 13.75 4.42
CA SER A 322 3.80 14.32 3.55
C SER A 322 4.79 13.26 3.09
N VAL A 323 4.91 13.10 1.78
CA VAL A 323 6.06 12.44 1.17
C VAL A 323 6.98 13.54 0.66
N ASP A 324 8.10 13.75 1.35
CA ASP A 324 9.16 14.61 0.86
C ASP A 324 10.30 13.75 0.30
N SER A 325 10.79 14.10 -0.88
CA SER A 325 11.91 13.40 -1.53
C SER A 325 13.23 13.54 -0.76
N GLN A 326 13.31 14.51 0.17
CA GLN A 326 14.46 14.71 1.05
C GLN A 326 14.28 14.07 2.43
N SER A 327 13.10 13.49 2.71
CA SER A 327 12.85 12.82 3.97
C SER A 327 13.65 11.52 4.07
N THR A 328 14.34 11.34 5.20
CA THR A 328 15.04 10.09 5.56
C THR A 328 14.10 9.03 6.10
N ASN A 329 12.81 9.33 6.26
CA ASN A 329 11.82 8.40 6.79
C ASN A 329 10.99 7.75 5.66
N PRO A 330 11.09 6.41 5.44
CA PRO A 330 10.33 5.71 4.41
C PRO A 330 8.85 5.48 4.80
N ILE A 331 8.48 5.64 6.06
CA ILE A 331 7.16 5.29 6.61
C ILE A 331 5.99 5.98 5.89
N PRO A 332 6.04 7.30 5.58
CA PRO A 332 4.93 7.94 4.87
C PRO A 332 4.62 7.28 3.52
N VAL A 333 5.66 6.92 2.78
CA VAL A 333 5.51 6.25 1.47
C VAL A 333 4.96 4.83 1.64
N ILE A 334 5.45 4.10 2.64
CA ILE A 334 5.00 2.73 2.95
C ILE A 334 3.52 2.73 3.35
N TYR A 335 3.09 3.68 4.20
CA TYR A 335 1.70 3.86 4.60
C TYR A 335 0.81 4.23 3.41
N GLN A 336 1.15 5.28 2.68
CA GLN A 336 0.32 5.78 1.57
C GLN A 336 0.23 4.77 0.42
N SER A 337 1.27 3.95 0.22
CA SER A 337 1.25 2.85 -0.74
C SER A 337 0.39 1.65 -0.30
N GLY A 338 -0.09 1.63 0.94
CA GLY A 338 -1.02 0.62 1.46
C GLY A 338 -0.37 -0.59 2.12
N TYR A 339 0.93 -0.56 2.41
CA TYR A 339 1.60 -1.62 3.17
C TYR A 339 1.43 -1.46 4.68
N LEU A 340 1.20 -0.23 5.14
CA LEU A 340 0.78 0.06 6.51
C LEU A 340 -0.58 0.75 6.51
N THR A 341 -1.25 0.70 7.64
CA THR A 341 -2.53 1.36 7.90
C THR A 341 -2.57 1.91 9.32
N ILE A 342 -3.53 2.78 9.62
CA ILE A 342 -3.76 3.28 10.97
C ILE A 342 -4.36 2.16 11.82
N LYS A 343 -3.71 1.81 12.94
CA LYS A 343 -4.18 0.83 13.94
C LYS A 343 -4.70 1.49 15.21
N GLY A 344 -4.38 2.77 15.42
CA GLY A 344 -4.84 3.53 16.56
C GLY A 344 -4.32 4.97 16.53
N TYR A 345 -4.83 5.77 17.42
CA TYR A 345 -4.43 7.17 17.60
C TYR A 345 -4.22 7.47 19.08
N ASP A 346 -3.09 8.10 19.39
CA ASP A 346 -2.77 8.58 20.72
C ASP A 346 -3.15 10.07 20.82
N GLU A 347 -4.31 10.35 21.42
CA GLU A 347 -4.84 11.72 21.56
C GLU A 347 -3.90 12.65 22.36
N ARG A 348 -3.20 12.10 23.36
CA ARG A 348 -2.29 12.89 24.19
C ARG A 348 -1.10 13.42 23.41
N PHE A 349 -0.51 12.58 22.57
CA PHE A 349 0.68 12.91 21.79
C PHE A 349 0.36 13.27 20.34
N LYS A 350 -0.91 13.20 19.93
CA LYS A 350 -1.40 13.44 18.56
C LYS A 350 -0.61 12.62 17.53
N LYS A 351 -0.52 11.31 17.77
CA LYS A 351 0.25 10.39 16.92
C LYS A 351 -0.58 9.19 16.52
N TYR A 352 -0.48 8.81 15.26
CA TYR A 352 -1.02 7.57 14.73
C TYR A 352 -0.09 6.40 15.02
N LEU A 353 -0.65 5.27 15.45
CA LEU A 353 0.03 3.99 15.52
C LEU A 353 -0.21 3.27 14.20
N LEU A 354 0.86 2.84 13.53
CA LEU A 354 0.78 2.14 12.25
C LEU A 354 1.02 0.63 12.42
N GLY A 355 0.45 -0.15 11.49
CA GLY A 355 0.66 -1.60 11.42
C GLY A 355 0.20 -2.15 10.08
N PHE A 356 0.46 -3.41 9.80
CA PHE A 356 -0.04 -4.05 8.58
C PHE A 356 -1.58 -4.08 8.57
N PRO A 357 -2.24 -3.82 7.44
CA PRO A 357 -3.69 -3.86 7.37
C PRO A 357 -4.23 -5.26 7.66
N ASN A 358 -3.66 -6.29 7.04
CA ASN A 358 -4.17 -7.65 7.07
C ASN A 358 -3.07 -8.67 6.75
N LYS A 359 -3.44 -9.96 6.78
CA LYS A 359 -2.51 -11.07 6.53
C LYS A 359 -1.93 -11.08 5.12
N GLU A 360 -2.72 -10.78 4.09
CA GLU A 360 -2.22 -10.72 2.71
C GLU A 360 -1.01 -9.79 2.60
N VAL A 361 -1.15 -8.58 3.15
CA VAL A 361 -0.10 -7.57 3.05
C VAL A 361 1.10 -7.90 3.93
N GLU A 362 0.86 -8.38 5.16
CA GLU A 362 1.95 -8.75 6.06
C GLU A 362 2.76 -9.92 5.49
N GLU A 363 2.10 -11.02 5.14
CA GLU A 363 2.75 -12.20 4.55
C GLU A 363 3.47 -11.85 3.24
N GLY A 364 2.78 -11.18 2.32
CA GLY A 364 3.34 -10.81 1.03
C GLY A 364 4.56 -9.89 1.16
N PHE A 365 4.50 -8.86 2.03
CA PHE A 365 5.58 -7.90 2.20
C PHE A 365 6.82 -8.53 2.85
N LEU A 366 6.65 -9.34 3.89
CA LEU A 366 7.77 -10.01 4.55
C LEU A 366 8.43 -11.06 3.63
N ASN A 367 7.63 -11.86 2.92
CA ASN A 367 8.14 -12.81 1.92
C ASN A 367 8.88 -12.11 0.77
N PHE A 368 8.42 -10.93 0.35
CA PHE A 368 9.09 -10.14 -0.67
C PHE A 368 10.44 -9.56 -0.19
N LEU A 369 10.53 -9.19 1.09
CA LEU A 369 11.77 -8.66 1.64
C LEU A 369 12.83 -9.75 1.92
N LEU A 370 12.42 -10.98 2.24
CA LEU A 370 13.33 -12.04 2.64
C LEU A 370 14.46 -12.32 1.62
N PRO A 371 14.19 -12.44 0.29
CA PRO A 371 15.25 -12.66 -0.71
C PRO A 371 16.31 -11.56 -0.78
N LEU A 372 16.00 -10.36 -0.25
CA LEU A 372 16.94 -9.24 -0.26
C LEU A 372 17.97 -9.32 0.86
N TYR A 373 17.70 -10.16 1.85
CA TYR A 373 18.57 -10.44 2.99
C TYR A 373 19.23 -11.83 2.90
N CYS A 374 19.03 -12.56 1.80
CA CYS A 374 19.74 -13.82 1.53
C CYS A 374 20.09 -13.95 0.06
N SER A 375 21.17 -14.63 -0.26
CA SER A 375 21.58 -14.91 -1.65
C SER A 375 20.83 -16.09 -2.29
N ALA A 376 19.97 -16.76 -1.53
CA ALA A 376 19.20 -17.93 -2.02
C ALA A 376 18.14 -17.57 -3.10
N GLY A 377 17.88 -16.28 -3.38
CA GLY A 377 16.92 -15.84 -4.38
C GLY A 377 15.54 -16.45 -4.17
N ASP A 378 14.94 -17.03 -5.22
CA ASP A 378 13.61 -17.63 -5.19
C ASP A 378 13.48 -18.86 -4.25
N ARG A 379 14.57 -19.39 -3.72
CA ARG A 379 14.57 -20.50 -2.76
C ARG A 379 14.33 -20.07 -1.32
N SER A 380 14.33 -18.77 -1.03
CA SER A 380 14.23 -18.26 0.35
C SER A 380 12.91 -18.66 1.04
N ALA A 381 11.79 -18.66 0.33
CA ALA A 381 10.50 -19.09 0.88
C ALA A 381 10.53 -20.59 1.26
N PHE A 382 11.10 -21.44 0.40
CA PHE A 382 11.28 -22.88 0.68
C PHE A 382 12.14 -23.12 1.93
N MET A 383 13.13 -22.27 2.19
CA MET A 383 13.98 -22.38 3.39
C MET A 383 13.19 -22.14 4.68
N VAL A 384 12.21 -21.24 4.68
CA VAL A 384 11.39 -20.96 5.88
C VAL A 384 10.51 -22.16 6.23
N ASP A 385 9.90 -22.80 5.24
CA ASP A 385 9.11 -24.05 5.45
C ASP A 385 9.97 -25.15 6.12
N GLU A 386 11.22 -25.26 5.70
CA GLU A 386 12.15 -26.22 6.28
C GLU A 386 12.58 -25.84 7.72
N PHE A 387 12.71 -24.54 8.03
CA PHE A 387 12.92 -24.09 9.41
C PHE A 387 11.73 -24.46 10.31
N VAL A 388 10.51 -24.31 9.83
CA VAL A 388 9.29 -24.72 10.58
C VAL A 388 9.32 -26.22 10.84
N LYS A 389 9.57 -27.03 9.82
CA LYS A 389 9.64 -28.51 9.96
C LYS A 389 10.73 -28.93 10.95
N ASP A 390 11.90 -28.28 10.90
CA ASP A 390 13.00 -28.60 11.81
C ASP A 390 12.63 -28.31 13.28
N VAL A 391 11.99 -27.17 13.56
CA VAL A 391 11.57 -26.84 14.96
C VAL A 391 10.39 -27.69 15.43
N GLU A 392 9.47 -28.07 14.55
CA GLU A 392 8.37 -28.99 14.89
C GLU A 392 8.87 -30.41 15.21
N ALA A 393 9.90 -30.86 14.52
CA ALA A 393 10.51 -32.17 14.70
C ALA A 393 11.57 -32.23 15.80
N GLY A 394 11.95 -31.12 16.42
CA GLY A 394 13.03 -31.06 17.43
C GLY A 394 14.43 -31.15 16.84
N HIS A 395 14.61 -30.91 15.56
CA HIS A 395 15.86 -31.04 14.83
C HIS A 395 16.74 -29.80 14.94
N VAL A 396 17.26 -29.50 16.14
CA VAL A 396 18.06 -28.27 16.42
C VAL A 396 19.30 -28.16 15.52
N GLU A 397 20.02 -29.24 15.29
CA GLU A 397 21.22 -29.23 14.43
C GLU A 397 20.90 -28.89 12.98
N GLN A 398 19.80 -29.44 12.42
CA GLN A 398 19.36 -29.16 11.06
C GLN A 398 18.93 -27.70 10.93
N PHE A 399 18.14 -27.19 11.89
CA PHE A 399 17.75 -25.80 11.96
C PHE A 399 18.98 -24.88 11.97
N MET A 400 19.98 -25.16 12.82
CA MET A 400 21.19 -24.34 12.91
C MET A 400 22.07 -24.44 11.69
N ASN A 401 22.19 -25.63 11.07
CA ASN A 401 22.92 -25.80 9.81
C ASN A 401 22.30 -24.99 8.68
N ARG A 402 20.96 -24.97 8.57
CA ARG A 402 20.23 -24.15 7.59
C ARG A 402 20.40 -22.66 7.87
N LEU A 403 20.31 -22.25 9.13
CA LEU A 403 20.50 -20.85 9.52
C LEU A 403 21.93 -20.38 9.21
N THR A 404 22.93 -21.23 9.48
CA THR A 404 24.33 -20.96 9.13
C THR A 404 24.51 -20.83 7.62
N ALA A 405 23.93 -21.75 6.84
CA ALA A 405 23.97 -21.70 5.38
C ALA A 405 23.25 -20.46 4.82
N PHE A 406 22.12 -20.08 5.41
CA PHE A 406 21.39 -18.86 5.04
C PHE A 406 22.27 -17.61 5.10
N PHE A 407 23.10 -17.47 6.14
CA PHE A 407 24.01 -16.34 6.31
C PHE A 407 25.34 -16.49 5.58
N ALA A 408 25.83 -17.72 5.32
CA ALA A 408 27.10 -17.96 4.65
C ALA A 408 27.10 -17.54 3.17
N ASP A 409 25.98 -17.63 2.51
CA ASP A 409 25.81 -17.36 1.07
C ASP A 409 25.64 -15.86 0.74
N ASN A 410 25.75 -14.97 1.72
CA ASN A 410 25.49 -13.56 1.53
C ASN A 410 26.69 -12.84 0.88
N SER A 411 26.50 -12.43 -0.36
CA SER A 411 27.45 -11.60 -1.08
C SER A 411 27.55 -10.20 -0.44
N TYR A 412 28.75 -9.61 -0.52
CA TYR A 412 29.18 -8.31 -0.02
C TYR A 412 28.33 -7.08 -0.48
N GLN A 413 27.14 -7.28 -1.07
CA GLN A 413 26.38 -6.23 -1.74
C GLN A 413 25.48 -5.38 -0.82
N ILE A 414 25.27 -5.75 0.44
CA ILE A 414 24.49 -4.93 1.36
C ILE A 414 25.46 -4.03 2.14
N ALA A 415 25.63 -2.82 1.64
CA ALA A 415 26.34 -1.75 2.35
C ALA A 415 25.45 -1.30 3.52
N GLY A 416 25.85 -1.60 4.76
CA GLY A 416 25.15 -1.21 5.98
C GLY A 416 25.84 -1.77 7.22
N GLU A 417 25.40 -1.33 8.39
CA GLU A 417 25.87 -1.85 9.68
C GLU A 417 25.52 -3.34 9.79
N ALA A 418 26.52 -4.18 10.08
CA ALA A 418 26.33 -5.63 10.15
C ALA A 418 25.24 -6.03 11.16
N GLU A 419 25.13 -5.31 12.28
CA GLU A 419 24.11 -5.54 13.29
C GLU A 419 22.70 -5.37 12.76
N LEU A 420 22.42 -4.26 12.04
CA LEU A 420 21.12 -3.99 11.44
C LEU A 420 20.72 -5.06 10.41
N TYR A 421 21.69 -5.53 9.63
CA TYR A 421 21.49 -6.61 8.68
C TYR A 421 21.00 -7.90 9.37
N PHE A 422 21.70 -8.35 10.44
CA PHE A 422 21.27 -9.53 11.18
C PHE A 422 19.92 -9.37 11.84
N GLN A 423 19.67 -8.21 12.45
CA GLN A 423 18.38 -7.91 13.09
C GLN A 423 17.23 -7.99 12.07
N ASN A 424 17.39 -7.41 10.89
CA ASN A 424 16.36 -7.44 9.86
C ASN A 424 16.17 -8.86 9.29
N ALA A 425 17.25 -9.58 8.99
CA ALA A 425 17.17 -10.93 8.44
C ALA A 425 16.52 -11.92 9.42
N LEU A 426 16.93 -11.91 10.68
CA LEU A 426 16.34 -12.75 11.73
C LEU A 426 14.87 -12.39 11.99
N TYR A 427 14.56 -11.09 12.01
CA TYR A 427 13.17 -10.63 12.13
C TYR A 427 12.29 -11.20 11.02
N LEU A 428 12.75 -11.16 9.76
CA LEU A 428 12.02 -11.71 8.62
C LEU A 428 11.81 -13.22 8.77
N ILE A 429 12.87 -13.97 9.03
CA ILE A 429 12.81 -15.42 9.19
C ILE A 429 11.79 -15.79 10.27
N PHE A 430 11.94 -15.24 11.47
CA PHE A 430 11.08 -15.60 12.59
C PHE A 430 9.63 -15.08 12.44
N LYS A 431 9.43 -13.92 11.83
CA LYS A 431 8.08 -13.43 11.54
C LYS A 431 7.36 -14.30 10.52
N ILE A 432 8.04 -14.73 9.46
CA ILE A 432 7.46 -15.63 8.46
C ILE A 432 7.20 -17.01 9.06
N MET A 433 8.11 -17.55 9.87
CA MET A 433 7.86 -18.77 10.66
C MET A 433 6.60 -18.61 11.55
N GLY A 434 6.36 -17.42 12.09
CA GLY A 434 5.19 -17.11 12.92
C GLY A 434 3.83 -17.25 12.21
N PHE A 435 3.79 -17.36 10.87
CA PHE A 435 2.56 -17.68 10.14
C PHE A 435 2.20 -19.17 10.20
N HIS A 436 3.16 -20.01 10.52
CA HIS A 436 3.05 -21.47 10.53
C HIS A 436 3.12 -22.07 11.94
N THR A 437 3.85 -21.42 12.86
CA THR A 437 4.01 -21.83 14.26
C THR A 437 3.95 -20.61 15.19
N GLN A 438 3.85 -20.83 16.50
CA GLN A 438 3.82 -19.71 17.45
C GLN A 438 5.23 -19.14 17.64
N VAL A 439 5.47 -17.90 17.24
CA VAL A 439 6.74 -17.20 17.42
C VAL A 439 6.51 -15.84 18.08
N GLU A 440 7.19 -15.60 19.19
CA GLU A 440 7.21 -14.32 19.88
C GLU A 440 8.62 -13.72 19.76
N ILE A 441 8.69 -12.46 19.35
CA ILE A 441 9.95 -11.71 19.21
C ILE A 441 9.84 -10.48 20.11
N PRO A 442 10.19 -10.57 21.40
CA PRO A 442 10.31 -9.39 22.23
C PRO A 442 11.49 -8.56 21.75
N THR A 443 11.22 -7.38 21.23
CA THR A 443 12.22 -6.45 20.73
C THR A 443 12.54 -5.45 21.84
N SER A 444 13.68 -5.61 22.48
CA SER A 444 14.36 -4.58 23.26
C SER A 444 15.54 -4.01 22.49
N GLU A 445 15.96 -2.76 22.76
CA GLU A 445 17.11 -2.14 22.09
C GLU A 445 18.35 -3.06 22.11
N GLY A 446 18.84 -3.40 20.91
CA GLY A 446 20.09 -4.14 20.70
C GLY A 446 20.06 -5.64 21.01
N ARG A 447 18.88 -6.27 21.22
CA ARG A 447 18.77 -7.70 21.55
C ARG A 447 17.61 -8.34 20.80
N MET A 448 17.83 -9.52 20.24
CA MET A 448 16.77 -10.33 19.66
C MET A 448 16.67 -11.63 20.46
N ASP A 449 15.69 -11.67 21.36
CA ASP A 449 15.28 -12.88 22.05
C ASP A 449 14.10 -13.46 21.25
N VAL A 450 14.03 -14.75 21.03
CA VAL A 450 12.96 -15.40 20.27
C VAL A 450 12.42 -16.56 21.07
N LEU A 451 11.09 -16.62 21.18
CA LEU A 451 10.37 -17.75 21.72
C LEU A 451 9.60 -18.43 20.60
N ILE A 452 9.89 -19.72 20.34
CA ILE A 452 9.12 -20.55 19.38
C ILE A 452 8.41 -21.64 20.16
N GLN A 453 7.12 -21.82 19.89
CA GLN A 453 6.32 -22.87 20.53
C GLN A 453 5.66 -23.73 19.46
N THR A 454 5.93 -25.02 19.52
CA THR A 454 5.29 -26.05 18.69
C THR A 454 4.40 -26.96 19.56
N SER A 455 3.84 -28.03 18.98
CA SER A 455 3.07 -29.03 19.73
C SER A 455 3.89 -29.72 20.82
N ASP A 456 5.19 -29.98 20.55
CA ASP A 456 6.04 -30.85 21.39
C ASP A 456 7.27 -30.13 21.96
N TYR A 457 7.61 -28.94 21.45
CA TYR A 457 8.83 -28.21 21.81
C TYR A 457 8.56 -26.74 22.12
N ILE A 458 9.40 -26.18 23.01
CA ILE A 458 9.49 -24.75 23.31
C ILE A 458 10.94 -24.36 23.15
N TYR A 459 11.23 -23.46 22.19
CA TYR A 459 12.58 -22.94 21.97
C TYR A 459 12.71 -21.54 22.57
N ILE A 460 13.72 -21.36 23.41
CA ILE A 460 14.11 -20.07 23.95
C ILE A 460 15.47 -19.74 23.33
N ILE A 461 15.49 -18.76 22.45
CA ILE A 461 16.65 -18.41 21.62
C ILE A 461 17.16 -17.03 22.05
N GLU A 462 18.43 -16.94 22.40
CA GLU A 462 19.16 -15.69 22.67
C GLU A 462 20.26 -15.53 21.62
N CYS A 463 20.34 -14.33 21.00
CA CYS A 463 21.33 -14.00 19.98
C CYS A 463 22.36 -12.98 20.50
N LYS A 464 23.62 -13.18 20.18
CA LYS A 464 24.73 -12.26 20.43
C LYS A 464 25.39 -11.85 19.13
N LEU A 465 25.96 -10.66 19.08
CA LEU A 465 26.84 -10.19 18.03
C LEU A 465 28.24 -9.96 18.61
N ASP A 466 29.26 -10.57 18.02
CA ASP A 466 30.66 -10.50 18.45
C ASP A 466 30.88 -10.89 19.95
N GLY A 467 30.03 -11.78 20.47
CA GLY A 467 30.11 -12.35 21.82
C GLY A 467 30.39 -13.85 21.79
N SER A 468 29.64 -14.65 22.56
CA SER A 468 29.72 -16.11 22.51
C SER A 468 28.34 -16.78 22.69
N ALA A 469 28.21 -18.00 22.16
CA ALA A 469 27.02 -18.84 22.37
C ALA A 469 26.83 -19.22 23.84
N GLU A 470 27.89 -19.31 24.62
CA GLU A 470 27.85 -19.61 26.04
C GLU A 470 27.31 -18.43 26.85
N GLU A 471 27.72 -17.18 26.54
CA GLU A 471 27.14 -15.95 27.14
C GLU A 471 25.66 -15.84 26.86
N ALA A 472 25.21 -16.20 25.63
CA ALA A 472 23.78 -16.23 25.30
C ALA A 472 23.01 -17.24 26.19
N LEU A 473 23.52 -18.46 26.33
CA LEU A 473 22.92 -19.46 27.22
C LEU A 473 22.91 -19.03 28.69
N GLN A 474 24.01 -18.44 29.17
CA GLN A 474 24.10 -17.91 30.52
C GLN A 474 23.06 -16.82 30.77
N GLN A 475 22.78 -15.98 29.80
CA GLN A 475 21.73 -14.96 29.89
C GLN A 475 20.33 -15.58 30.00
N ILE A 476 20.00 -16.62 29.22
CA ILE A 476 18.74 -17.36 29.34
C ILE A 476 18.55 -17.89 30.76
N GLU A 477 19.62 -18.45 31.36
CA GLU A 477 19.60 -19.00 32.70
C GLU A 477 19.50 -17.89 33.77
N ALA A 478 20.33 -16.85 33.68
CA ALA A 478 20.38 -15.76 34.66
C ALA A 478 19.05 -15.00 34.75
N LYS A 479 18.37 -14.83 33.63
CA LYS A 479 17.07 -14.18 33.55
C LYS A 479 15.88 -15.14 33.74
N ASN A 480 16.19 -16.44 33.90
CA ASN A 480 15.20 -17.50 34.14
C ASN A 480 14.05 -17.51 33.11
N TYR A 481 14.34 -17.31 31.83
CA TYR A 481 13.33 -17.26 30.76
C TYR A 481 12.52 -18.55 30.62
N ALA A 482 13.01 -19.68 31.11
CA ALA A 482 12.33 -20.97 31.11
C ALA A 482 11.30 -21.11 32.26
N ALA A 483 11.28 -20.22 33.26
CA ALA A 483 10.41 -20.35 34.42
C ALA A 483 8.90 -20.47 34.08
N PRO A 484 8.35 -19.72 33.12
CA PRO A 484 6.95 -19.86 32.75
C PRO A 484 6.57 -21.26 32.24
N PHE A 485 7.55 -22.02 31.76
CA PHE A 485 7.37 -23.36 31.16
C PHE A 485 7.76 -24.51 32.09
N ALA A 486 8.07 -24.24 33.36
CA ALA A 486 8.52 -25.27 34.31
C ALA A 486 7.50 -26.42 34.53
N MET A 487 6.22 -26.18 34.31
CA MET A 487 5.15 -27.18 34.44
C MET A 487 4.61 -27.63 33.06
N ASP A 488 5.19 -27.14 31.96
CA ASP A 488 4.81 -27.55 30.60
C ASP A 488 5.33 -28.96 30.30
N LYS A 489 4.52 -29.73 29.59
CA LYS A 489 4.90 -31.12 29.21
C LYS A 489 5.81 -31.18 27.99
N ARG A 490 5.92 -30.08 27.26
CA ARG A 490 6.77 -29.98 26.07
C ARG A 490 8.24 -29.90 26.45
N THR A 491 9.09 -30.34 25.52
CA THR A 491 10.52 -30.23 25.70
C THR A 491 10.98 -28.78 25.52
N VAL A 492 11.62 -28.22 26.57
CA VAL A 492 12.19 -26.88 26.51
C VAL A 492 13.62 -26.93 25.99
N VAL A 493 13.89 -26.30 24.87
CA VAL A 493 15.21 -26.17 24.25
C VAL A 493 15.71 -24.74 24.43
N LYS A 494 16.84 -24.57 25.09
CA LYS A 494 17.55 -23.30 25.24
C LYS A 494 18.64 -23.22 24.21
N LEU A 495 18.62 -22.19 23.34
CA LEU A 495 19.54 -22.06 22.22
C LEU A 495 20.26 -20.71 22.28
N GLY A 496 21.58 -20.74 22.42
CA GLY A 496 22.46 -19.56 22.33
C GLY A 496 23.12 -19.49 20.97
N ILE A 497 23.02 -18.37 20.28
CA ILE A 497 23.61 -18.15 18.95
C ILE A 497 24.50 -16.92 19.00
N ASN A 498 25.74 -17.04 18.51
CA ASN A 498 26.63 -15.93 18.29
C ASN A 498 26.85 -15.65 16.81
N PHE A 499 26.60 -14.43 16.41
CA PHE A 499 26.88 -13.91 15.06
C PHE A 499 28.18 -13.11 15.08
N SER A 500 28.93 -13.13 13.98
CA SER A 500 30.14 -12.33 13.81
C SER A 500 29.91 -11.20 12.80
N SER A 501 30.21 -9.97 13.21
CA SER A 501 30.22 -8.80 12.33
C SER A 501 31.27 -8.88 11.23
N LYS A 502 32.37 -9.63 11.48
CA LYS A 502 33.49 -9.83 10.55
C LYS A 502 33.14 -10.79 9.42
N THR A 503 32.61 -11.98 9.77
CA THR A 503 32.23 -13.02 8.80
C THR A 503 30.84 -12.85 8.26
N ARG A 504 30.04 -11.98 8.86
CA ARG A 504 28.60 -11.74 8.56
C ARG A 504 27.78 -13.04 8.55
N GLY A 505 28.07 -13.93 9.48
CA GLY A 505 27.42 -15.23 9.61
C GLY A 505 27.31 -15.71 11.05
N VAL A 506 26.74 -16.91 11.21
CA VAL A 506 26.73 -17.63 12.49
C VAL A 506 28.13 -18.12 12.77
N GLU A 507 28.74 -17.65 13.85
CA GLU A 507 30.10 -18.03 14.28
C GLU A 507 30.09 -19.27 15.18
N SER A 508 29.15 -19.30 16.12
CA SER A 508 28.98 -20.44 17.03
C SER A 508 27.57 -20.51 17.59
N TRP A 509 27.14 -21.70 17.95
CA TRP A 509 25.87 -21.92 18.64
C TRP A 509 25.99 -23.08 19.64
N LYS A 510 25.16 -23.06 20.66
CA LYS A 510 25.01 -24.13 21.65
C LYS A 510 23.56 -24.24 22.09
N HIS A 511 23.14 -25.48 22.43
CA HIS A 511 21.83 -25.70 23.02
C HIS A 511 21.90 -26.57 24.28
N ARG A 512 20.88 -26.51 25.09
CA ARG A 512 20.63 -27.32 26.29
C ARG A 512 19.18 -27.74 26.39
#